data_2d25b77c246b0936b249ad1edc9f5867
#
_entry.id   2d25b77c246b0936b249ad1edc9f5867
#
_cell.length_a   1.000
_cell.length_b   1.000
_cell.length_c   1.000
_cell.angle_alpha   90.00
_cell.angle_beta   90.00
_cell.angle_gamma   90.00
#
_symmetry.space_group_name_H-M   'P 1'
#
loop_
_entity.id
_entity.type
_entity.pdbx_description
1 polymer ?
#
loop_
_entity_poly.entity_id
_entity_poly.type
_entity_poly.pdbx_seq_one_letter_code
_entity_poly.pdbx_strand_id
1 'polypeptide(L)'
;MKVKSIIVAYKAQINEKNGGVIDVLGSFDNMIQPMFPVPMKHMSIVLTIEEIVRPTIFEVRINGVNDDLISKGEVTLMVDPFGVGRKILDLENILIKDRGRYSIDVLEKLSDGKYKFISSHTLFIADYPPQRQLTPEIVEKILATDGVVKQVNTEFTPMGLGKVIKIQHNLDKNEPIEEGYIAIPEGDKITIDGKEYDLMGFRRQMEWMFGNPIQK
;
A
#
# COMPACT_ATOMS: atom_id res chain seq x y z
N MET A 1 -16.04 3.09 25.20
CA MET A 1 -14.87 3.44 24.37
C MET A 1 -14.90 2.62 23.11
N LYS A 2 -14.85 3.26 21.95
CA LYS A 2 -15.04 2.64 20.64
C LYS A 2 -14.03 3.22 19.64
N VAL A 3 -13.34 2.34 18.90
CA VAL A 3 -12.53 2.78 17.75
C VAL A 3 -13.47 3.22 16.64
N LYS A 4 -13.37 4.48 16.22
CA LYS A 4 -14.15 5.07 15.14
C LYS A 4 -13.50 4.80 13.79
N SER A 5 -12.18 4.99 13.71
CA SER A 5 -11.42 4.73 12.50
C SER A 5 -9.96 4.41 12.80
N ILE A 6 -9.40 3.55 11.96
CA ILE A 6 -7.98 3.31 11.80
C ILE A 6 -7.68 3.57 10.32
N ILE A 7 -6.86 4.56 10.03
CA ILE A 7 -6.45 4.89 8.66
C ILE A 7 -4.97 4.60 8.55
N VAL A 8 -4.59 3.77 7.59
CA VAL A 8 -3.20 3.48 7.25
C VAL A 8 -2.80 4.34 6.07
N ALA A 9 -1.65 4.96 6.14
CA ALA A 9 -1.17 5.85 5.09
C ALA A 9 0.35 5.83 4.97
N TYR A 10 0.86 6.27 3.84
CA TYR A 10 2.30 6.51 3.69
C TYR A 10 2.78 7.65 4.56
N LYS A 11 1.95 8.68 4.74
CA LYS A 11 2.27 9.82 5.61
C LYS A 11 0.98 10.45 6.13
N ALA A 12 1.00 10.87 7.39
CA ALA A 12 -0.02 11.73 7.95
C ALA A 12 0.64 12.86 8.77
N GLN A 13 0.01 14.01 8.83
CA GLN A 13 0.51 15.15 9.61
C GLN A 13 -0.62 16.02 10.11
N ILE A 14 -0.41 16.68 11.25
CA ILE A 14 -1.36 17.68 11.76
C ILE A 14 -1.12 18.99 11.01
N ASN A 15 -2.17 19.52 10.41
CA ASN A 15 -2.14 20.79 9.73
C ASN A 15 -2.61 21.90 10.69
N GLU A 16 -1.66 22.51 11.37
CA GLU A 16 -1.94 23.57 12.34
C GLU A 16 -2.56 24.82 11.70
N LYS A 17 -2.24 25.10 10.42
CA LYS A 17 -2.80 26.24 9.68
C LYS A 17 -4.30 26.10 9.43
N ASN A 18 -4.79 24.87 9.37
CA ASN A 18 -6.20 24.54 9.15
C ASN A 18 -6.90 24.07 10.43
N GLY A 19 -6.51 24.58 11.60
CA GLY A 19 -7.19 24.27 12.86
C GLY A 19 -6.94 22.85 13.38
N GLY A 20 -5.80 22.24 13.08
CA GLY A 20 -5.43 20.91 13.60
C GLY A 20 -6.07 19.75 12.83
N VAL A 21 -6.51 19.97 11.59
CA VAL A 21 -6.96 18.91 10.70
C VAL A 21 -5.80 17.97 10.40
N ILE A 22 -6.07 16.67 10.31
CA ILE A 22 -5.06 15.69 9.91
C ILE A 22 -5.09 15.55 8.40
N ASP A 23 -3.99 15.92 7.77
CA ASP A 23 -3.75 15.66 6.35
C ASP A 23 -3.21 14.23 6.21
N VAL A 24 -3.80 13.45 5.32
CA VAL A 24 -3.43 12.06 5.05
C VAL A 24 -3.00 11.95 3.60
N LEU A 25 -1.79 11.44 3.37
CA LEU A 25 -1.24 11.22 2.05
C LEU A 25 -1.14 9.73 1.76
N GLY A 26 -1.85 9.28 0.71
CA GLY A 26 -1.80 7.91 0.24
C GLY A 26 -2.32 6.90 1.27
N SER A 27 -3.60 7.03 1.68
CA SER A 27 -4.25 6.01 2.52
C SER A 27 -4.45 4.72 1.73
N PHE A 28 -4.28 3.57 2.40
CA PHE A 28 -4.41 2.26 1.77
C PHE A 28 -4.86 1.19 2.76
N ASP A 29 -5.73 0.29 2.30
CA ASP A 29 -6.10 -0.96 2.97
C ASP A 29 -5.52 -2.17 2.23
N ASN A 30 -5.09 -1.95 0.99
CA ASN A 30 -4.46 -2.94 0.13
C ASN A 30 -3.18 -2.37 -0.44
N MET A 31 -2.15 -3.20 -0.50
CA MET A 31 -0.86 -2.86 -1.08
C MET A 31 -0.43 -3.97 -2.03
N ILE A 32 0.06 -3.58 -3.22
CA ILE A 32 0.65 -4.50 -4.18
C ILE A 32 2.15 -4.22 -4.23
N GLN A 33 2.96 -5.26 -4.05
CA GLN A 33 4.42 -5.15 -4.05
C GLN A 33 5.04 -6.13 -5.05
N PRO A 34 6.06 -5.70 -5.80
CA PRO A 34 6.66 -6.53 -6.86
C PRO A 34 7.51 -7.67 -6.33
N MET A 35 7.98 -7.58 -5.10
CA MET A 35 8.85 -8.57 -4.46
C MET A 35 8.76 -8.50 -2.95
N PHE A 36 9.16 -9.57 -2.28
CA PHE A 36 9.31 -9.64 -0.83
C PHE A 36 10.72 -10.12 -0.46
N PRO A 37 11.28 -9.71 0.67
CA PRO A 37 10.71 -8.78 1.67
C PRO A 37 10.73 -7.31 1.20
N VAL A 38 9.74 -6.52 1.64
CA VAL A 38 9.61 -5.10 1.32
C VAL A 38 9.94 -4.26 2.54
N PRO A 39 10.99 -3.43 2.51
CA PRO A 39 11.23 -2.45 3.55
C PRO A 39 10.31 -1.23 3.34
N MET A 40 9.43 -0.96 4.29
CA MET A 40 8.68 0.29 4.36
C MET A 40 9.40 1.26 5.26
N LYS A 41 9.94 2.31 4.69
CA LYS A 41 10.68 3.34 5.46
C LYS A 41 9.78 4.06 6.45
N HIS A 42 8.52 4.27 6.08
CA HIS A 42 7.58 5.05 6.86
C HIS A 42 6.15 4.58 6.61
N MET A 43 5.37 4.46 7.69
CA MET A 43 3.94 4.18 7.68
C MET A 43 3.30 5.00 8.81
N SER A 44 2.27 5.76 8.48
CA SER A 44 1.48 6.49 9.46
C SER A 44 0.16 5.77 9.73
N ILE A 45 -0.19 5.62 11.00
CA ILE A 45 -1.49 5.11 11.43
C ILE A 45 -2.22 6.24 12.13
N VAL A 46 -3.35 6.67 11.57
CA VAL A 46 -4.23 7.67 12.17
C VAL A 46 -5.31 6.95 12.96
N LEU A 47 -5.26 7.08 14.28
CA LEU A 47 -6.21 6.47 15.20
C LEU A 47 -7.22 7.50 15.68
N THR A 48 -8.51 7.20 15.54
CA THR A 48 -9.61 7.98 16.12
C THR A 48 -10.43 7.08 17.03
N ILE A 49 -10.57 7.48 18.30
CA ILE A 49 -11.34 6.75 19.32
C ILE A 49 -12.37 7.69 19.92
N GLU A 50 -13.59 7.18 20.10
CA GLU A 50 -14.72 7.88 20.74
C GLU A 50 -15.01 7.33 22.13
N GLU A 51 -15.79 8.08 22.88
CA GLU A 51 -16.22 7.73 24.25
C GLU A 51 -15.02 7.60 25.21
N ILE A 52 -13.98 8.38 25.00
CA ILE A 52 -12.86 8.47 25.94
C ILE A 52 -13.26 9.45 27.04
N VAL A 53 -13.18 9.04 28.30
CA VAL A 53 -13.55 9.87 29.45
C VAL A 53 -12.33 10.41 30.22
N ARG A 54 -11.14 9.90 29.92
CA ARG A 54 -9.86 10.31 30.53
C ARG A 54 -8.70 10.04 29.57
N PRO A 55 -7.54 10.68 29.73
CA PRO A 55 -6.34 10.34 28.98
C PRO A 55 -6.06 8.86 29.09
N THR A 56 -5.92 8.19 27.95
CA THR A 56 -5.76 6.74 27.88
C THR A 56 -4.60 6.37 26.96
N ILE A 57 -3.81 5.41 27.36
CA ILE A 57 -2.70 4.88 26.59
C ILE A 57 -3.19 3.68 25.77
N PHE A 58 -2.86 3.69 24.51
CA PHE A 58 -3.12 2.58 23.59
C PHE A 58 -1.80 2.07 23.02
N GLU A 59 -1.68 0.75 22.91
CA GLU A 59 -0.66 0.11 22.12
C GLU A 59 -1.28 -0.27 20.76
N VAL A 60 -0.59 0.08 19.68
CA VAL A 60 -0.94 -0.33 18.31
C VAL A 60 0.09 -1.34 17.88
N ARG A 61 -0.34 -2.52 17.44
CA ARG A 61 0.51 -3.62 16.96
C ARG A 61 0.24 -3.87 15.50
N ILE A 62 1.30 -4.09 14.73
CA ILE A 62 1.21 -4.66 13.38
C ILE A 62 1.66 -6.11 13.48
N ASN A 63 0.75 -7.03 13.17
CA ASN A 63 1.05 -8.45 13.13
C ASN A 63 1.09 -8.93 11.68
N GLY A 64 2.00 -9.85 11.41
CA GLY A 64 2.20 -10.48 10.11
C GLY A 64 1.21 -11.58 9.80
N VAL A 65 1.46 -12.27 8.71
CA VAL A 65 0.59 -13.32 8.16
C VAL A 65 0.42 -14.50 9.14
N ASN A 66 1.43 -14.76 9.96
CA ASN A 66 1.44 -15.83 10.96
C ASN A 66 1.21 -15.31 12.39
N ASP A 67 0.57 -14.16 12.53
CA ASP A 67 0.35 -13.45 13.80
C ASP A 67 1.66 -13.05 14.51
N ASP A 68 2.78 -13.06 13.82
CA ASP A 68 4.06 -12.59 14.35
C ASP A 68 4.06 -11.06 14.47
N LEU A 69 4.51 -10.56 15.62
CA LEU A 69 4.62 -9.13 15.84
C LEU A 69 5.72 -8.53 14.96
N ILE A 70 5.35 -7.63 14.05
CA ILE A 70 6.27 -6.94 13.16
C ILE A 70 6.72 -5.61 13.76
N SER A 71 5.77 -4.84 14.26
CA SER A 71 6.03 -3.52 14.85
C SER A 71 4.97 -3.17 15.87
N LYS A 72 5.32 -2.30 16.82
CA LYS A 72 4.38 -1.74 17.78
C LYS A 72 4.79 -0.34 18.21
N GLY A 73 3.80 0.42 18.64
CA GLY A 73 4.00 1.72 19.23
C GLY A 73 2.92 2.05 20.24
N GLU A 74 3.26 2.87 21.24
CA GLU A 74 2.30 3.38 22.21
C GLU A 74 1.90 4.82 21.86
N VAL A 75 0.62 5.13 21.99
CA VAL A 75 0.07 6.48 21.84
C VAL A 75 -0.77 6.84 23.05
N THR A 76 -0.62 8.06 23.53
CA THR A 76 -1.52 8.62 24.55
C THR A 76 -2.53 9.49 23.85
N LEU A 77 -3.82 9.11 23.96
CA LEU A 77 -4.92 9.92 23.48
C LEU A 77 -5.41 10.86 24.59
N MET A 78 -5.36 12.13 24.29
CA MET A 78 -6.02 13.15 25.09
C MET A 78 -7.47 13.26 24.66
N VAL A 79 -8.34 13.60 25.60
CA VAL A 79 -9.78 13.72 25.36
C VAL A 79 -10.08 15.14 24.93
N ASP A 80 -10.78 15.31 23.82
CA ASP A 80 -11.38 16.59 23.47
C ASP A 80 -12.71 16.79 24.22
N PRO A 81 -13.33 18.00 24.17
CA PRO A 81 -14.59 18.27 24.83
C PRO A 81 -15.76 17.38 24.37
N PHE A 82 -15.62 16.66 23.27
CA PHE A 82 -16.64 15.78 22.70
C PHE A 82 -16.39 14.30 23.03
N GLY A 83 -15.37 13.99 23.82
CA GLY A 83 -15.00 12.60 24.15
C GLY A 83 -14.29 11.88 23.03
N VAL A 84 -13.69 12.61 22.08
CA VAL A 84 -12.96 12.04 20.94
C VAL A 84 -11.46 12.27 21.10
N GLY A 85 -10.68 11.23 20.92
CA GLY A 85 -9.23 11.30 20.85
C GLY A 85 -8.73 10.97 19.45
N ARG A 86 -7.80 11.76 18.93
CA ARG A 86 -7.14 11.50 17.65
C ARG A 86 -5.63 11.58 17.81
N LYS A 87 -4.92 10.66 17.15
CA LYS A 87 -3.46 10.66 17.15
C LYS A 87 -2.91 10.03 15.87
N ILE A 88 -1.77 10.54 15.45
CA ILE A 88 -0.94 9.90 14.44
C ILE A 88 0.14 9.10 15.16
N LEU A 89 0.30 7.86 14.76
CA LEU A 89 1.42 7.01 15.10
C LEU A 89 2.26 6.79 13.85
N ASP A 90 3.48 7.30 13.86
CA ASP A 90 4.43 7.10 12.80
C ASP A 90 5.33 5.92 13.15
N LEU A 91 5.39 4.96 12.25
CA LEU A 91 6.21 3.78 12.34
C LEU A 91 7.26 3.81 11.23
N GLU A 92 8.49 3.50 11.60
CA GLU A 92 9.63 3.54 10.67
C GLU A 92 10.27 2.15 10.54
N ASN A 93 10.87 1.91 9.37
CA ASN A 93 11.66 0.72 9.08
C ASN A 93 10.90 -0.60 9.31
N ILE A 94 9.67 -0.65 8.83
CA ILE A 94 8.84 -1.85 8.91
C ILE A 94 9.27 -2.80 7.79
N LEU A 95 9.54 -4.07 8.11
CA LEU A 95 9.84 -5.09 7.14
C LEU A 95 8.62 -5.98 6.89
N ILE A 96 8.02 -5.84 5.72
CA ILE A 96 6.95 -6.72 5.25
C ILE A 96 7.62 -7.95 4.62
N LYS A 97 7.52 -9.11 5.26
CA LYS A 97 8.24 -10.32 4.85
C LYS A 97 7.55 -11.09 3.74
N ASP A 98 6.23 -11.17 3.81
CA ASP A 98 5.44 -12.06 2.97
C ASP A 98 4.18 -11.37 2.46
N ARG A 99 3.60 -11.90 1.39
CA ARG A 99 2.25 -11.55 0.96
C ARG A 99 1.21 -12.14 1.90
N GLY A 100 0.10 -11.48 2.06
CA GLY A 100 -1.03 -12.01 2.81
C GLY A 100 -1.79 -10.96 3.61
N ARG A 101 -2.48 -11.45 4.61
CA ARG A 101 -3.30 -10.64 5.50
C ARG A 101 -2.49 -10.25 6.73
N TYR A 102 -2.41 -8.96 6.98
CA TYR A 102 -1.81 -8.35 8.16
C TYR A 102 -2.90 -7.78 9.04
N SER A 103 -2.68 -7.72 10.34
CA SER A 103 -3.58 -7.02 11.26
C SER A 103 -2.90 -5.82 11.92
N ILE A 104 -3.70 -4.78 12.15
CA ILE A 104 -3.32 -3.63 12.96
C ILE A 104 -4.23 -3.62 14.16
N ASP A 105 -3.72 -4.11 15.28
CA ASP A 105 -4.49 -4.30 16.50
C ASP A 105 -4.31 -3.10 17.42
N VAL A 106 -5.43 -2.64 18.00
CA VAL A 106 -5.47 -1.56 18.96
C VAL A 106 -5.82 -2.14 20.32
N LEU A 107 -4.95 -1.94 21.30
CA LEU A 107 -5.09 -2.43 22.65
C LEU A 107 -5.05 -1.25 23.64
N GLU A 108 -5.95 -1.26 24.62
CA GLU A 108 -5.94 -0.32 25.75
C GLU A 108 -5.00 -0.82 26.83
N LYS A 109 -4.10 0.04 27.30
CA LYS A 109 -3.27 -0.25 28.47
C LYS A 109 -4.04 0.04 29.75
N LEU A 110 -4.29 -0.99 30.54
CA LEU A 110 -5.00 -0.92 31.80
C LEU A 110 -4.08 -0.43 32.92
N SER A 111 -4.67 -0.02 34.06
CA SER A 111 -3.93 0.46 35.22
C SER A 111 -3.04 -0.59 35.87
N ASP A 112 -3.32 -1.88 35.67
CA ASP A 112 -2.50 -3.01 36.14
C ASP A 112 -1.36 -3.37 35.16
N GLY A 113 -1.18 -2.58 34.10
CA GLY A 113 -0.18 -2.78 33.06
C GLY A 113 -0.55 -3.83 32.01
N LYS A 114 -1.70 -4.47 32.13
CA LYS A 114 -2.19 -5.40 31.11
C LYS A 114 -2.78 -4.66 29.91
N TYR A 115 -2.92 -5.38 28.82
CA TYR A 115 -3.51 -4.87 27.60
C TYR A 115 -4.85 -5.52 27.33
N LYS A 116 -5.84 -4.70 27.01
CA LYS A 116 -7.17 -5.13 26.60
C LYS A 116 -7.35 -4.86 25.11
N PHE A 117 -7.65 -5.90 24.34
CA PHE A 117 -7.97 -5.77 22.91
C PHE A 117 -9.25 -4.93 22.73
N ILE A 118 -9.18 -3.97 21.79
CA ILE A 118 -10.31 -3.08 21.48
C ILE A 118 -10.79 -3.29 20.05
N SER A 119 -9.88 -3.33 19.08
CA SER A 119 -10.24 -3.45 17.66
C SER A 119 -9.06 -3.92 16.83
N SER A 120 -9.37 -4.44 15.65
CA SER A 120 -8.38 -4.78 14.64
C SER A 120 -8.81 -4.21 13.30
N HIS A 121 -7.84 -3.76 12.51
CA HIS A 121 -7.98 -3.37 11.12
C HIS A 121 -7.15 -4.32 10.25
N THR A 122 -7.70 -4.71 9.11
CA THR A 122 -7.03 -5.63 8.19
C THR A 122 -6.34 -4.85 7.07
N LEU A 123 -5.08 -5.18 6.82
CA LEU A 123 -4.30 -4.72 5.68
C LEU A 123 -3.95 -5.92 4.82
N PHE A 124 -4.29 -5.87 3.52
CA PHE A 124 -3.94 -6.92 2.57
C PHE A 124 -2.71 -6.50 1.77
N ILE A 125 -1.72 -7.39 1.73
CA ILE A 125 -0.50 -7.19 0.95
C ILE A 125 -0.37 -8.33 -0.04
N ALA A 126 -0.35 -8.00 -1.32
CA ALA A 126 -0.25 -8.94 -2.42
C ALA A 126 1.03 -8.70 -3.23
N ASP A 127 1.49 -9.73 -3.90
CA ASP A 127 2.45 -9.57 -4.98
C ASP A 127 1.72 -9.17 -6.28
N TYR A 128 2.49 -8.68 -7.23
CA TYR A 128 1.98 -8.55 -8.58
C TYR A 128 1.54 -9.93 -9.08
N PRO A 129 0.44 -10.00 -9.83
CA PRO A 129 0.12 -11.23 -10.55
C PRO A 129 1.35 -11.68 -11.36
N PRO A 130 1.61 -12.98 -11.46
CA PRO A 130 2.79 -13.47 -12.13
C PRO A 130 2.84 -12.94 -13.56
N GLN A 131 3.78 -12.04 -13.80
CA GLN A 131 4.01 -11.45 -15.10
C GLN A 131 5.30 -11.99 -15.66
N ARG A 132 5.31 -12.39 -16.92
CA ARG A 132 6.50 -12.79 -17.64
C ARG A 132 6.97 -11.69 -18.58
N GLN A 133 8.27 -11.47 -18.66
CA GLN A 133 8.82 -10.61 -19.70
C GLN A 133 8.60 -11.27 -21.07
N LEU A 134 7.99 -10.53 -21.98
CA LEU A 134 7.72 -10.99 -23.33
C LEU A 134 8.83 -10.52 -24.27
N THR A 135 9.27 -11.41 -25.15
CA THR A 135 10.17 -11.01 -26.25
C THR A 135 9.36 -10.47 -27.42
N PRO A 136 9.95 -9.65 -28.31
CA PRO A 136 9.28 -9.13 -29.50
C PRO A 136 8.60 -10.23 -30.34
N GLU A 137 9.26 -11.38 -30.49
CA GLU A 137 8.74 -12.52 -31.28
C GLU A 137 7.50 -13.14 -30.62
N ILE A 138 7.47 -13.22 -29.29
CA ILE A 138 6.30 -13.70 -28.55
C ILE A 138 5.15 -12.71 -28.73
N VAL A 139 5.43 -11.40 -28.67
CA VAL A 139 4.42 -10.36 -28.86
C VAL A 139 3.81 -10.42 -30.25
N GLU A 140 4.64 -10.53 -31.30
CA GLU A 140 4.15 -10.67 -32.67
C GLU A 140 3.23 -11.88 -32.82
N LYS A 141 3.62 -13.02 -32.25
CA LYS A 141 2.77 -14.23 -32.23
C LYS A 141 1.44 -13.98 -31.56
N ILE A 142 1.45 -13.37 -30.38
CA ILE A 142 0.22 -13.04 -29.62
C ILE A 142 -0.68 -12.10 -30.44
N LEU A 143 -0.08 -11.08 -31.05
CA LEU A 143 -0.82 -10.09 -31.84
C LEU A 143 -1.39 -10.68 -33.13
N ALA A 144 -0.75 -11.67 -33.71
CA ALA A 144 -1.19 -12.36 -34.91
C ALA A 144 -2.25 -13.46 -34.67
N THR A 145 -2.47 -13.88 -33.41
CA THR A 145 -3.41 -14.96 -33.09
C THR A 145 -4.85 -14.46 -33.11
N ASP A 146 -5.72 -15.07 -33.91
CA ASP A 146 -7.14 -14.79 -33.97
C ASP A 146 -7.91 -15.44 -32.81
N GLY A 147 -9.07 -14.87 -32.47
CA GLY A 147 -9.95 -15.42 -31.41
C GLY A 147 -9.48 -15.18 -29.99
N VAL A 148 -8.52 -14.29 -29.79
CA VAL A 148 -7.96 -13.94 -28.48
C VAL A 148 -8.33 -12.50 -28.12
N VAL A 149 -8.88 -12.30 -26.94
CA VAL A 149 -9.06 -10.94 -26.41
C VAL A 149 -7.75 -10.44 -25.87
N LYS A 150 -7.35 -9.27 -26.35
CA LYS A 150 -6.07 -8.64 -26.02
C LYS A 150 -6.35 -7.27 -25.42
N GLN A 151 -5.75 -7.02 -24.27
CA GLN A 151 -5.71 -5.71 -23.66
C GLN A 151 -4.25 -5.30 -23.46
N VAL A 152 -3.86 -4.14 -23.98
CA VAL A 152 -2.51 -3.60 -23.83
C VAL A 152 -2.62 -2.31 -23.05
N ASN A 153 -2.03 -2.30 -21.86
CA ASN A 153 -1.97 -1.13 -20.99
C ASN A 153 -0.51 -0.76 -20.74
N THR A 154 -0.28 0.52 -20.45
CA THR A 154 1.01 0.95 -19.93
C THR A 154 0.92 0.97 -18.42
N GLU A 155 1.70 0.14 -17.76
CA GLU A 155 1.66 -0.06 -16.32
C GLU A 155 3.09 -0.18 -15.75
N PHE A 156 3.18 -0.07 -14.43
CA PHE A 156 4.41 -0.42 -13.72
C PHE A 156 4.61 -1.93 -13.70
N THR A 157 5.77 -2.36 -14.15
CA THR A 157 6.19 -3.76 -14.16
C THR A 157 7.35 -3.95 -13.18
N PRO A 158 7.74 -5.19 -12.86
CA PRO A 158 8.91 -5.45 -12.01
C PRO A 158 10.23 -4.83 -12.52
N MET A 159 10.30 -4.54 -13.82
CA MET A 159 11.47 -3.93 -14.47
C MET A 159 11.32 -2.41 -14.68
N GLY A 160 10.27 -1.80 -14.14
CA GLY A 160 9.95 -0.40 -14.33
C GLY A 160 8.71 -0.20 -15.19
N LEU A 161 8.63 0.91 -15.94
CA LEU A 161 7.50 1.15 -16.81
C LEU A 161 7.54 0.24 -18.03
N GLY A 162 6.41 -0.39 -18.34
CA GLY A 162 6.30 -1.32 -19.45
C GLY A 162 4.89 -1.36 -20.03
N LYS A 163 4.73 -2.05 -21.15
CA LYS A 163 3.43 -2.41 -21.70
C LYS A 163 3.04 -3.76 -21.14
N VAL A 164 1.96 -3.80 -20.37
CA VAL A 164 1.36 -5.05 -19.89
C VAL A 164 0.35 -5.53 -20.91
N ILE A 165 0.50 -6.77 -21.32
CA ILE A 165 -0.40 -7.44 -22.27
C ILE A 165 -1.19 -8.48 -21.49
N LYS A 166 -2.51 -8.31 -21.46
CA LYS A 166 -3.46 -9.27 -20.90
C LYS A 166 -4.10 -10.04 -22.04
N ILE A 167 -4.05 -11.35 -21.97
CA ILE A 167 -4.53 -12.25 -23.02
C ILE A 167 -5.56 -13.17 -22.41
N GLN A 168 -6.75 -13.22 -23.02
CA GLN A 168 -7.79 -14.16 -22.67
C GLN A 168 -8.13 -15.02 -23.89
N HIS A 169 -7.83 -16.33 -23.82
CA HIS A 169 -7.98 -17.24 -24.94
C HIS A 169 -9.44 -17.64 -25.22
N ASN A 170 -10.29 -17.61 -24.22
CA ASN A 170 -11.71 -17.98 -24.39
C ASN A 170 -12.58 -17.28 -23.34
N LEU A 171 -13.41 -16.33 -23.79
CA LEU A 171 -14.31 -15.57 -22.93
C LEU A 171 -15.39 -16.45 -22.26
N ASP A 172 -15.82 -17.50 -22.96
CA ASP A 172 -16.97 -18.31 -22.53
C ASP A 172 -16.61 -19.36 -21.47
N LYS A 173 -15.33 -19.61 -21.24
CA LYS A 173 -14.84 -20.68 -20.35
C LYS A 173 -14.24 -20.23 -19.04
N ASN A 174 -14.27 -18.94 -18.70
CA ASN A 174 -13.56 -18.41 -17.52
C ASN A 174 -12.08 -18.88 -17.41
N GLU A 175 -11.42 -18.99 -18.55
CA GLU A 175 -10.01 -19.34 -18.57
C GLU A 175 -9.16 -18.23 -17.90
N PRO A 176 -8.09 -18.61 -17.20
CA PRO A 176 -7.25 -17.63 -16.54
C PRO A 176 -6.66 -16.66 -17.56
N ILE A 177 -6.63 -15.40 -17.19
CA ILE A 177 -5.99 -14.35 -17.98
C ILE A 177 -4.49 -14.53 -17.86
N GLU A 178 -3.80 -14.71 -18.99
CA GLU A 178 -2.35 -14.66 -19.03
C GLU A 178 -1.88 -13.20 -19.09
N GLU A 179 -0.94 -12.86 -18.24
CA GLU A 179 -0.32 -11.54 -18.22
C GLU A 179 1.17 -11.62 -18.53
N GLY A 180 1.63 -10.73 -19.39
CA GLY A 180 3.04 -10.54 -19.67
C GLY A 180 3.33 -9.06 -19.88
N TYR A 181 4.60 -8.69 -19.86
CA TYR A 181 4.99 -7.29 -20.09
C TYR A 181 6.17 -7.18 -21.04
N ILE A 182 6.24 -6.02 -21.71
CA ILE A 182 7.38 -5.58 -22.49
C ILE A 182 7.97 -4.38 -21.76
N ALA A 183 9.21 -4.47 -21.32
CA ALA A 183 9.91 -3.34 -20.73
C ALA A 183 10.04 -2.21 -21.77
N ILE A 184 9.79 -0.97 -21.34
CA ILE A 184 10.07 0.22 -22.15
C ILE A 184 11.48 0.66 -21.80
N PRO A 185 12.40 0.77 -22.76
CA PRO A 185 13.76 1.20 -22.50
C PRO A 185 13.82 2.58 -21.83
N GLU A 186 14.82 2.75 -20.97
CA GLU A 186 15.05 4.04 -20.31
C GLU A 186 15.36 5.13 -21.35
N GLY A 187 14.68 6.27 -21.23
CA GLY A 187 14.81 7.38 -22.18
C GLY A 187 13.74 7.41 -23.28
N ASP A 188 12.92 6.35 -23.41
CA ASP A 188 11.78 6.39 -24.33
C ASP A 188 10.65 7.26 -23.77
N LYS A 189 9.94 7.90 -24.68
CA LYS A 189 8.74 8.65 -24.35
C LYS A 189 7.51 7.75 -24.42
N ILE A 190 6.61 7.93 -23.49
CA ILE A 190 5.29 7.26 -23.47
C ILE A 190 4.18 8.29 -23.43
N THR A 191 3.08 7.98 -24.07
CA THR A 191 1.87 8.80 -24.01
C THR A 191 0.82 8.09 -23.17
N ILE A 192 0.40 8.75 -22.08
CA ILE A 192 -0.70 8.29 -21.22
C ILE A 192 -1.75 9.41 -21.21
N ASP A 193 -2.99 9.09 -21.54
CA ASP A 193 -4.11 10.05 -21.59
C ASP A 193 -3.78 11.33 -22.40
N GLY A 194 -3.06 11.18 -23.53
CA GLY A 194 -2.69 12.27 -24.39
C GLY A 194 -1.52 13.15 -23.91
N LYS A 195 -0.88 12.81 -22.78
CA LYS A 195 0.33 13.48 -22.27
C LYS A 195 1.56 12.62 -22.51
N GLU A 196 2.61 13.24 -23.04
CA GLU A 196 3.93 12.61 -23.14
C GLU A 196 4.62 12.64 -21.77
N TYR A 197 5.15 11.50 -21.37
CA TYR A 197 6.03 11.34 -20.21
C TYR A 197 7.34 10.73 -20.68
N ASP A 198 8.46 11.28 -20.23
CA ASP A 198 9.72 10.55 -20.30
C ASP A 198 9.81 9.57 -19.11
N LEU A 199 10.49 8.46 -19.31
CA LEU A 199 10.64 7.42 -18.29
C LEU A 199 11.38 7.96 -17.05
N MET A 200 12.33 8.86 -17.24
CA MET A 200 13.06 9.51 -16.16
C MET A 200 12.17 10.45 -15.33
N GLY A 201 11.29 11.22 -15.98
CA GLY A 201 10.35 12.11 -15.30
C GLY A 201 9.36 11.32 -14.43
N PHE A 202 8.85 10.22 -14.96
CA PHE A 202 7.96 9.34 -14.23
C PHE A 202 8.68 8.64 -13.05
N ARG A 203 9.90 8.17 -13.26
CA ARG A 203 10.73 7.58 -12.21
C ARG A 203 10.99 8.57 -11.07
N ARG A 204 11.32 9.83 -11.38
CA ARG A 204 11.48 10.90 -10.38
C ARG A 204 10.18 11.17 -9.61
N GLN A 205 9.04 11.16 -10.29
CA GLN A 205 7.74 11.35 -9.64
C GLN A 205 7.42 10.20 -8.69
N MET A 206 7.74 8.97 -9.05
CA MET A 206 7.59 7.80 -8.18
C MET A 206 8.60 7.80 -7.04
N GLU A 207 9.86 8.18 -7.28
CA GLU A 207 10.86 8.39 -6.24
C GLU A 207 10.41 9.46 -5.24
N TRP A 208 9.76 10.50 -5.71
CA TRP A 208 9.19 11.54 -4.86
C TRP A 208 7.98 11.03 -4.05
N MET A 209 7.08 10.24 -4.65
CA MET A 209 5.90 9.70 -3.97
C MET A 209 6.24 8.58 -2.97
N PHE A 210 7.17 7.72 -3.30
CA PHE A 210 7.47 6.51 -2.51
C PHE A 210 8.82 6.52 -1.80
N GLY A 211 9.56 7.62 -1.92
CA GLY A 211 10.94 7.73 -1.45
C GLY A 211 11.91 6.95 -2.35
N ASN A 212 13.15 7.40 -2.40
CA ASN A 212 14.18 6.76 -3.23
C ASN A 212 14.31 5.26 -2.90
N PRO A 213 13.87 4.35 -3.75
CA PRO A 213 14.24 2.96 -3.58
C PRO A 213 15.64 2.81 -4.17
N ILE A 214 16.61 2.54 -3.31
CA ILE A 214 17.95 2.06 -3.69
C ILE A 214 18.93 3.18 -4.10
N GLN A 215 19.55 3.78 -3.12
CA GLN A 215 20.99 3.97 -3.21
C GLN A 215 21.66 2.68 -2.75
N LYS A 216 22.27 1.98 -3.69
CA LYS A 216 23.30 0.99 -3.38
C LYS A 216 24.49 1.65 -2.75
#